data_9329f3ca4f9311aecfe85209ea99fd61
#
_entry.id   9329f3ca4f9311aecfe85209ea99fd61
#
_cell.length_a   1.000
_cell.length_b   1.000
_cell.length_c   1.000
_cell.angle_alpha   90.00
_cell.angle_beta   90.00
_cell.angle_gamma   90.00
#
_symmetry.space_group_name_H-M   'P 1'
#
loop_
_entity.id
_entity.type
_entity.pdbx_description
1 polymer ?
#
loop_
_entity_poly.entity_id
_entity_poly.type
_entity_poly.pdbx_seq_one_letter_code
_entity_poly.pdbx_strand_id
1 'polypeptide(L)'
;MNRVTTDGVIEYGPHDVQTLLAEGRILLIDVREPDEYAMERIPGALLYPLSTFDAEHLPAEGQRVVVFHCAADGRSLTAARLRKAAGQPAAHMAGGITAWKALGLPTVS
;
A
#
# COMPACT_ATOMS: atom_id res chain seq x y z
N MET A 1 -8.50 12.45 1.52
CA MET A 1 -8.86 12.38 2.94
C MET A 1 -8.58 10.99 3.46
N ASN A 2 -8.08 10.88 4.67
CA ASN A 2 -7.82 9.60 5.30
C ASN A 2 -8.79 9.32 6.43
N ARG A 3 -8.84 8.10 6.87
CA ARG A 3 -9.55 7.71 8.08
C ARG A 3 -8.76 6.61 8.79
N VAL A 4 -9.13 6.33 10.03
CA VAL A 4 -8.48 5.29 10.84
C VAL A 4 -9.47 4.18 11.09
N THR A 5 -9.07 2.93 10.85
CA THR A 5 -9.91 1.76 11.13
C THR A 5 -10.02 1.53 12.63
N THR A 6 -10.92 0.63 13.05
CA THR A 6 -11.12 0.34 14.47
C THR A 6 -9.87 -0.24 15.13
N ASP A 7 -8.98 -0.87 14.37
CA ASP A 7 -7.71 -1.41 14.89
C ASP A 7 -6.52 -0.49 14.65
N GLY A 8 -6.77 0.77 14.30
CA GLY A 8 -5.74 1.80 14.24
C GLY A 8 -4.94 1.87 12.95
N VAL A 9 -5.39 1.23 11.87
CA VAL A 9 -4.76 1.34 10.57
C VAL A 9 -5.29 2.58 9.85
N ILE A 10 -4.37 3.40 9.31
CA ILE A 10 -4.76 4.57 8.54
C ILE A 10 -5.18 4.13 7.13
N GLU A 11 -6.33 4.61 6.65
CA GLU A 11 -6.79 4.34 5.29
C GLU A 11 -6.72 5.61 4.45
N TYR A 12 -6.04 5.53 3.32
CA TYR A 12 -6.03 6.59 2.32
C TYR A 12 -6.86 6.17 1.10
N GLY A 13 -7.55 7.11 0.48
CA GLY A 13 -8.17 6.87 -0.82
C GLY A 13 -7.13 6.91 -1.95
N PRO A 14 -7.45 6.37 -3.14
CA PRO A 14 -6.49 6.35 -4.26
C PRO A 14 -6.00 7.74 -4.70
N HIS A 15 -6.87 8.75 -4.72
CA HIS A 15 -6.46 10.11 -5.09
C HIS A 15 -5.44 10.68 -4.10
N ASP A 16 -5.64 10.44 -2.80
CA ASP A 16 -4.71 10.89 -1.78
C ASP A 16 -3.36 10.19 -1.94
N VAL A 17 -3.38 8.88 -2.21
CA VAL A 17 -2.16 8.10 -2.44
C VAL A 17 -1.42 8.65 -3.67
N GLN A 18 -2.14 8.96 -4.75
CA GLN A 18 -1.53 9.51 -5.96
C GLN A 18 -0.80 10.83 -5.64
N THR A 19 -1.46 11.72 -4.92
CA THR A 19 -0.89 13.00 -4.54
C THR A 19 0.35 12.82 -3.67
N LEU A 20 0.24 12.00 -2.62
CA LEU A 20 1.34 11.77 -1.68
C LEU A 20 2.53 11.08 -2.35
N LEU A 21 2.25 10.15 -3.27
CA LEU A 21 3.30 9.46 -4.01
C LEU A 21 4.04 10.43 -4.93
N ALA A 22 3.31 11.30 -5.63
CA ALA A 22 3.91 12.31 -6.51
C ALA A 22 4.75 13.31 -5.72
N GLU A 23 4.37 13.59 -4.48
CA GLU A 23 5.12 14.50 -3.59
C GLU A 23 6.30 13.82 -2.88
N GLY A 24 6.49 12.52 -3.07
CA GLY A 24 7.56 11.78 -2.41
C GLY A 24 7.35 11.60 -0.91
N ARG A 25 6.12 11.69 -0.42
CA ARG A 25 5.80 11.65 1.01
C ARG A 25 5.48 10.28 1.53
N ILE A 26 5.21 9.32 0.64
CA ILE A 26 4.91 7.94 1.01
C ILE A 26 5.79 6.98 0.23
N LEU A 27 5.95 5.78 0.80
CA LEU A 27 6.49 4.62 0.11
C LEU A 27 5.32 3.68 -0.11
N LEU A 28 4.95 3.45 -1.36
CA LEU A 28 3.82 2.59 -1.70
C LEU A 28 4.31 1.16 -1.92
N ILE A 29 3.78 0.23 -1.14
CA ILE A 29 4.17 -1.18 -1.17
C ILE A 29 3.02 -2.01 -1.71
N ASP A 30 3.28 -2.74 -2.79
CA ASP A 30 2.33 -3.68 -3.38
C ASP A 30 2.55 -5.05 -2.75
N VAL A 31 1.55 -5.53 -2.00
CA VAL A 31 1.66 -6.82 -1.32
C VAL A 31 0.99 -7.96 -2.08
N ARG A 32 0.66 -7.73 -3.36
CA ARG A 32 0.18 -8.80 -4.25
C ARG A 32 1.36 -9.72 -4.60
N GLU A 33 1.06 -10.80 -5.30
CA GLU A 33 2.10 -11.74 -5.70
C GLU A 33 2.85 -11.27 -6.95
N PRO A 34 4.06 -11.80 -7.22
CA PRO A 34 4.88 -11.33 -8.34
C PRO A 34 4.22 -11.39 -9.71
N ASP A 35 3.40 -12.40 -9.97
CA ASP A 35 2.70 -12.53 -11.25
C ASP A 35 1.67 -11.42 -11.45
N GLU A 36 0.95 -11.05 -10.39
CA GLU A 36 0.01 -9.92 -10.45
C GLU A 36 0.75 -8.61 -10.74
N TYR A 37 1.87 -8.40 -10.05
CA TYR A 37 2.69 -7.19 -10.21
C TYR A 37 3.27 -7.11 -11.63
N ALA A 38 3.69 -8.24 -12.18
CA ALA A 38 4.24 -8.29 -13.54
C ALA A 38 3.18 -7.96 -14.58
N MET A 39 1.94 -8.38 -14.35
CA MET A 39 0.84 -8.13 -15.30
C MET A 39 0.43 -6.66 -15.33
N GLU A 40 0.34 -6.03 -14.17
CA GLU A 40 -0.10 -4.64 -14.06
C GLU A 40 0.22 -4.14 -12.67
N ARG A 41 0.72 -2.90 -12.58
CA ARG A 41 1.07 -2.30 -11.30
C ARG A 41 0.91 -0.79 -11.32
N ILE A 42 0.84 -0.20 -10.15
CA ILE A 42 0.85 1.26 -9.99
C ILE A 42 2.28 1.76 -10.18
N PRO A 43 2.51 2.77 -11.04
CA PRO A 43 3.86 3.32 -11.20
C PRO A 43 4.41 3.82 -9.86
N GLY A 44 5.64 3.40 -9.55
CA GLY A 44 6.29 3.79 -8.30
C GLY A 44 6.06 2.87 -7.13
N ALA A 45 5.15 1.90 -7.24
CA ALA A 45 4.94 0.92 -6.18
C ALA A 45 6.06 -0.11 -6.17
N LEU A 46 6.50 -0.50 -4.96
CA LEU A 46 7.51 -1.53 -4.77
C LEU A 46 6.83 -2.83 -4.37
N LEU A 47 7.25 -3.93 -4.99
CA LEU A 47 6.69 -5.24 -4.68
C LEU A 47 7.28 -5.81 -3.40
N TYR A 48 6.39 -6.22 -2.48
CA TYR A 48 6.78 -6.97 -1.29
C TYR A 48 5.61 -7.93 -0.95
N PRO A 49 5.59 -9.13 -1.56
CA PRO A 49 4.44 -10.03 -1.49
C PRO A 49 4.07 -10.43 -0.07
N LEU A 50 2.77 -10.50 0.21
CA LEU A 50 2.31 -10.92 1.53
C LEU A 50 2.79 -12.33 1.86
N SER A 51 2.93 -13.22 0.86
CA SER A 51 3.38 -14.60 1.06
C SER A 51 4.76 -14.70 1.69
N THR A 52 5.61 -13.69 1.50
CA THR A 52 6.97 -13.64 2.07
C THR A 52 7.17 -12.43 2.97
N PHE A 53 6.06 -11.84 3.42
CA PHE A 53 6.07 -10.59 4.15
C PHE A 53 6.70 -10.75 5.55
N ASP A 54 7.63 -9.86 5.85
CA ASP A 54 8.22 -9.75 7.19
C ASP A 54 8.18 -8.27 7.59
N ALA A 55 7.29 -7.94 8.52
CA ALA A 55 7.05 -6.55 8.92
C ALA A 55 8.26 -5.91 9.58
N GLU A 56 9.22 -6.70 10.07
CA GLU A 56 10.43 -6.18 10.71
C GLU A 56 11.56 -5.91 9.71
N HIS A 57 11.43 -6.37 8.48
CA HIS A 57 12.47 -6.26 7.45
C HIS A 57 12.04 -5.42 6.24
N LEU A 58 11.13 -4.48 6.45
CA LEU A 58 10.73 -3.56 5.39
C LEU A 58 11.87 -2.60 5.07
N PRO A 59 11.94 -2.11 3.81
CA PRO A 59 12.94 -1.10 3.45
C PRO A 59 12.83 0.12 4.36
N ALA A 60 13.96 0.76 4.63
CA ALA A 60 13.98 1.99 5.38
C ALA A 60 13.24 3.06 4.58
N GLU A 61 12.23 3.67 5.17
CA GLU A 61 11.38 4.66 4.51
C GLU A 61 11.85 6.09 4.75
N GLY A 62 12.82 6.29 5.64
CA GLY A 62 13.25 7.62 6.03
C GLY A 62 12.10 8.38 6.68
N GLN A 63 11.70 9.50 6.09
CA GLN A 63 10.58 10.29 6.58
C GLN A 63 9.28 10.01 5.84
N ARG A 64 9.28 9.01 4.96
CA ARG A 64 8.08 8.65 4.21
C ARG A 64 7.22 7.69 5.01
N VAL A 65 5.90 7.85 4.88
CA VAL A 65 4.94 6.91 5.46
C VAL A 65 4.82 5.70 4.55
N VAL A 66 4.85 4.51 5.13
CA VAL A 66 4.66 3.26 4.36
C VAL A 66 3.17 3.01 4.21
N VAL A 67 2.73 2.86 2.95
CA VAL A 67 1.33 2.59 2.61
C VAL A 67 1.26 1.31 1.80
N PHE A 68 0.48 0.34 2.27
CA PHE A 68 0.29 -0.94 1.57
C PHE A 68 -0.92 -0.88 0.66
N HIS A 69 -0.85 -1.60 -0.47
CA HIS A 69 -2.04 -1.86 -1.29
C HIS A 69 -2.00 -3.29 -1.83
N CYS A 70 -3.17 -3.77 -2.21
CA CYS A 70 -3.33 -5.05 -2.88
C CYS A 70 -4.36 -4.92 -4.01
N ALA A 71 -5.03 -5.99 -4.39
CA ALA A 71 -6.07 -5.91 -5.41
C ALA A 71 -7.30 -5.15 -4.91
N ALA A 72 -7.74 -5.44 -3.69
CA ALA A 72 -8.85 -4.75 -3.03
C ALA A 72 -8.40 -4.28 -1.64
N ASP A 73 -8.76 -5.00 -0.57
CA ASP A 73 -8.44 -4.57 0.81
C ASP A 73 -7.77 -5.64 1.67
N GLY A 74 -8.10 -6.91 1.47
CA GLY A 74 -7.78 -7.97 2.42
C GLY A 74 -6.30 -8.11 2.73
N ARG A 75 -5.47 -8.24 1.72
CA ARG A 75 -4.03 -8.47 1.91
C ARG A 75 -3.32 -7.24 2.43
N SER A 76 -3.71 -6.04 1.96
CA SER A 76 -3.07 -4.80 2.44
C SER A 76 -3.43 -4.49 3.89
N LEU A 77 -4.66 -4.79 4.31
CA LEU A 77 -5.03 -4.67 5.72
C LEU A 77 -4.24 -5.64 6.57
N THR A 78 -4.08 -6.89 6.12
CA THR A 78 -3.26 -7.88 6.83
C THR A 78 -1.83 -7.38 7.01
N ALA A 79 -1.21 -6.89 5.95
CA ALA A 79 0.15 -6.35 5.99
C ALA A 79 0.24 -5.17 6.96
N ALA A 80 -0.72 -4.25 6.91
CA ALA A 80 -0.73 -3.09 7.79
C ALA A 80 -0.88 -3.49 9.26
N ARG A 81 -1.72 -4.48 9.55
CA ARG A 81 -1.89 -4.99 10.91
C ARG A 81 -0.63 -5.65 11.44
N LEU A 82 0.07 -6.42 10.59
CA LEU A 82 1.34 -7.03 10.96
C LEU A 82 2.40 -5.98 11.28
N ARG A 83 2.48 -4.93 10.46
CA ARG A 83 3.42 -3.84 10.71
C ARG A 83 3.08 -3.10 12.00
N LYS A 84 1.81 -2.85 12.26
CA LYS A 84 1.38 -2.21 13.50
C LYS A 84 1.72 -3.08 14.71
N ALA A 85 1.51 -4.39 14.62
CA ALA A 85 1.87 -5.33 15.69
C ALA A 85 3.38 -5.34 15.94
N ALA A 86 4.20 -5.01 14.93
CA ALA A 86 5.64 -4.88 15.07
C ALA A 86 6.07 -3.50 15.62
N GLY A 87 5.12 -2.67 16.04
CA GLY A 87 5.40 -1.39 16.69
C GLY A 87 5.60 -0.22 15.72
N GLN A 88 5.21 -0.37 14.46
CA GLN A 88 5.40 0.67 13.44
C GLN A 88 4.06 1.28 13.01
N PRO A 89 4.04 2.54 12.57
CA PRO A 89 2.84 3.11 11.98
C PRO A 89 2.39 2.30 10.77
N ALA A 90 1.07 2.16 10.59
CA ALA A 90 0.54 1.34 9.53
C ALA A 90 -0.56 2.07 8.76
N ALA A 91 -0.48 1.98 7.43
CA ALA A 91 -1.47 2.57 6.53
C ALA A 91 -1.67 1.68 5.32
N HIS A 92 -2.86 1.77 4.72
CA HIS A 92 -3.11 1.09 3.44
C HIS A 92 -4.00 1.96 2.56
N MET A 93 -4.01 1.65 1.26
CA MET A 93 -4.88 2.32 0.30
C MET A 93 -6.18 1.52 0.18
N ALA A 94 -7.31 2.16 0.50
CA ALA A 94 -8.62 1.52 0.43
C ALA A 94 -8.97 1.15 -1.00
N GLY A 95 -9.52 -0.04 -1.20
CA GLY A 95 -9.98 -0.52 -2.50
C GLY A 95 -8.89 -1.02 -3.45
N GLY A 96 -7.63 -0.84 -3.10
CA GLY A 96 -6.48 -1.36 -3.84
C GLY A 96 -6.40 -0.89 -5.29
N ILE A 97 -5.67 -1.65 -6.11
CA ILE A 97 -5.49 -1.31 -7.52
C ILE A 97 -6.82 -1.33 -8.30
N THR A 98 -7.80 -2.12 -7.84
CA THR A 98 -9.14 -2.13 -8.45
C THR A 98 -9.79 -0.75 -8.36
N ALA A 99 -9.80 -0.14 -7.17
CA ALA A 99 -10.35 1.20 -6.99
C ALA A 99 -9.51 2.26 -7.71
N TRP A 100 -8.18 2.11 -7.71
CA TRP A 100 -7.26 2.99 -8.43
C TRP A 100 -7.63 3.06 -9.92
N LYS A 101 -7.81 1.90 -10.55
CA LYS A 101 -8.17 1.81 -11.97
C LYS A 101 -9.57 2.34 -12.25
N ALA A 102 -10.52 2.09 -11.33
CA ALA A 102 -11.90 2.56 -11.49
C ALA A 102 -11.97 4.09 -11.54
N LEU A 103 -11.01 4.78 -10.94
CA LEU A 103 -10.91 6.24 -10.97
C LEU A 103 -10.10 6.75 -12.17
N GLY A 104 -9.67 5.86 -13.07
CA GLY A 104 -8.90 6.25 -14.25
C GLY A 104 -7.45 6.60 -13.95
N LEU A 105 -6.93 6.21 -12.79
CA LEU A 105 -5.54 6.51 -12.44
C LEU A 105 -4.59 5.53 -13.16
N PRO A 106 -3.36 5.95 -13.46
CA PRO A 106 -2.49 5.20 -14.38
C PRO A 106 -1.90 3.94 -13.77
N THR A 107 -1.78 2.91 -14.61
CA THR A 107 -1.03 1.70 -14.30
C THR A 107 -0.05 1.43 -15.43
N VAL A 108 0.94 0.57 -15.16
CA VAL A 108 1.91 0.11 -16.15
C VAL A 108 2.05 -1.40 -16.08
N SER A 109 2.62 -1.98 -17.12
CA SER A 109 2.85 -3.42 -17.19
C SER A 109 4.29 -3.73 -17.59
#